data_423cae10e0916b0af7611a3554ce1e52
#
_entry.id   423cae10e0916b0af7611a3554ce1e52
#
_cell.length_a   1.000
_cell.length_b   1.000
_cell.length_c   1.000
_cell.angle_alpha   90.00
_cell.angle_beta   90.00
_cell.angle_gamma   90.00
#
_symmetry.space_group_name_H-M   'P 1'
#
loop_
_entity.id
_entity.type
_entity.pdbx_description
1 polymer ?
#
loop_
_entity_poly.entity_id
_entity_poly.type
_entity_poly.pdbx_seq_one_letter_code
_entity_poly.pdbx_strand_id
1 'polypeptide(L)'
;GQEIIDRLVSVQGSYGHIDDPIGFVKSITPFDPEKMKSSLIEMLVEEGVDFLFNSLVASVSREGDSISTITTESTGEKNRVNAEVFIDSTGGGNLSIRAGAYYNIGDGSPSSCQPMTLVMRIGGVNREEIVSYVNGNRDDFVINEHTDLSYLGIAGFFSFMNRIDDYEISFKRDRLLFFEIPYHPGQIFMNTTRYPGYANTSKELTKAQSIGNIDVWRFMNFLKKEIPG
;
A
#
# COMPACT_ATOMS: atom_id res chain seq x y z
N GLY A 1 4.21 2.60 -17.91
CA GLY A 1 3.72 3.37 -16.76
C GLY A 1 2.80 4.52 -17.16
N GLN A 2 3.20 5.39 -18.10
CA GLN A 2 2.42 6.59 -18.46
C GLN A 2 1.02 6.26 -18.98
N GLU A 3 0.87 5.24 -19.79
CA GLU A 3 -0.42 4.80 -20.34
C GLU A 3 -1.45 4.49 -19.24
N ILE A 4 -1.04 3.83 -18.14
CA ILE A 4 -1.93 3.57 -17.00
C ILE A 4 -2.41 4.88 -16.38
N ILE A 5 -1.52 5.85 -16.26
CA ILE A 5 -1.85 7.16 -15.69
C ILE A 5 -2.81 7.92 -16.60
N ASP A 6 -2.58 7.92 -17.90
CA ASP A 6 -3.43 8.59 -18.89
C ASP A 6 -4.85 7.99 -18.88
N ARG A 7 -4.97 6.66 -18.78
CA ARG A 7 -6.27 5.98 -18.61
C ARG A 7 -6.96 6.39 -17.31
N LEU A 8 -6.23 6.40 -16.19
CA LEU A 8 -6.79 6.82 -14.92
C LEU A 8 -7.28 8.27 -14.93
N VAL A 9 -6.54 9.17 -15.58
CA VAL A 9 -6.98 10.56 -15.77
C VAL A 9 -8.25 10.62 -16.59
N SER A 10 -8.35 9.85 -17.68
CA SER A 10 -9.52 9.84 -18.58
C SER A 10 -10.81 9.38 -17.88
N VAL A 11 -10.70 8.49 -16.88
CA VAL A 11 -11.84 8.00 -16.07
C VAL A 11 -11.99 8.73 -14.73
N GLN A 12 -11.29 9.85 -14.54
CA GLN A 12 -11.28 10.60 -13.27
C GLN A 12 -10.83 9.72 -12.08
N GLY A 13 -9.85 8.86 -12.32
CA GLY A 13 -9.23 7.99 -11.31
C GLY A 13 -7.92 8.54 -10.76
N SER A 14 -7.38 9.61 -11.38
CA SER A 14 -6.16 10.28 -10.95
C SER A 14 -6.14 11.72 -11.44
N TYR A 15 -5.38 12.57 -10.75
CA TYR A 15 -5.02 13.92 -11.24
C TYR A 15 -3.79 13.92 -12.14
N GLY A 16 -3.19 12.73 -12.40
CA GLY A 16 -1.88 12.62 -13.00
C GLY A 16 -0.76 12.79 -11.99
N HIS A 17 0.43 13.12 -12.49
CA HIS A 17 1.58 13.43 -11.64
C HIS A 17 1.41 14.81 -10.99
N ILE A 18 1.62 14.87 -9.69
CA ILE A 18 1.69 16.11 -8.91
C ILE A 18 2.99 16.14 -8.11
N ASP A 19 3.46 17.31 -7.72
CA ASP A 19 4.56 17.43 -6.77
C ASP A 19 4.18 16.76 -5.44
N ASP A 20 5.14 16.10 -4.80
CA ASP A 20 4.89 15.45 -3.52
C ASP A 20 4.70 16.51 -2.41
N PRO A 21 3.50 16.66 -1.84
CA PRO A 21 3.24 17.67 -0.84
C PRO A 21 4.02 17.44 0.47
N ILE A 22 4.54 16.23 0.68
CA ILE A 22 5.34 15.87 1.86
C ILE A 22 6.84 16.01 1.58
N GLY A 23 7.25 15.95 0.31
CA GLY A 23 8.64 16.09 -0.11
C GLY A 23 9.52 14.88 0.13
N PHE A 24 8.97 13.68 0.26
CA PHE A 24 9.74 12.44 0.31
C PHE A 24 10.33 12.08 -1.05
N VAL A 25 9.63 12.41 -2.12
CA VAL A 25 10.04 12.21 -3.50
C VAL A 25 9.72 13.47 -4.31
N LYS A 26 10.16 13.53 -5.56
CA LYS A 26 9.90 14.69 -6.42
C LYS A 26 8.41 14.80 -6.80
N SER A 27 7.80 13.68 -7.14
CA SER A 27 6.39 13.64 -7.57
C SER A 27 5.72 12.34 -7.15
N ILE A 28 4.41 12.41 -6.96
CA ILE A 28 3.53 11.28 -6.70
C ILE A 28 2.41 11.25 -7.74
N THR A 29 1.72 10.11 -7.82
CA THR A 29 0.52 9.96 -8.64
C THR A 29 -0.61 9.44 -7.77
N PRO A 30 -1.42 10.32 -7.18
CA PRO A 30 -2.60 9.90 -6.44
C PRO A 30 -3.59 9.19 -7.36
N PHE A 31 -4.22 8.13 -6.88
CA PHE A 31 -5.19 7.39 -7.67
C PHE A 31 -6.32 6.78 -6.82
N ASP A 32 -7.46 6.58 -7.48
CA ASP A 32 -8.56 5.76 -6.96
C ASP A 32 -8.24 4.28 -7.23
N PRO A 33 -8.09 3.44 -6.19
CA PRO A 33 -7.71 2.03 -6.37
C PRO A 33 -8.78 1.19 -7.06
N GLU A 34 -10.06 1.55 -6.95
CA GLU A 34 -11.12 0.80 -7.64
C GLU A 34 -11.07 1.06 -9.15
N LYS A 35 -10.86 2.33 -9.54
CA LYS A 35 -10.64 2.68 -10.94
C LYS A 35 -9.33 2.12 -11.49
N MET A 36 -8.27 2.08 -10.67
CA MET A 36 -7.01 1.43 -11.06
C MET A 36 -7.23 -0.05 -11.37
N LYS A 37 -7.96 -0.78 -10.53
CA LYS A 37 -8.25 -2.21 -10.76
C LYS A 37 -8.99 -2.43 -12.08
N SER A 38 -10.06 -1.67 -12.34
CA SER A 38 -10.82 -1.81 -13.59
C SER A 38 -9.99 -1.46 -14.81
N SER A 39 -9.24 -0.34 -14.77
CA SER A 39 -8.40 0.08 -15.90
C SER A 39 -7.31 -0.95 -16.23
N LEU A 40 -6.68 -1.57 -15.23
CA LEU A 40 -5.69 -2.62 -15.45
C LEU A 40 -6.31 -3.89 -16.05
N ILE A 41 -7.51 -4.27 -15.61
CA ILE A 41 -8.23 -5.42 -16.18
C ILE A 41 -8.62 -5.14 -17.64
N GLU A 42 -9.14 -3.95 -17.93
CA GLU A 42 -9.48 -3.54 -19.30
C GLU A 42 -8.26 -3.62 -20.23
N MET A 43 -7.09 -3.13 -19.77
CA MET A 43 -5.84 -3.24 -20.53
C MET A 43 -5.46 -4.68 -20.84
N LEU A 44 -5.59 -5.60 -19.87
CA LEU A 44 -5.31 -7.02 -20.09
C LEU A 44 -6.28 -7.64 -21.10
N VAL A 45 -7.56 -7.29 -21.03
CA VAL A 45 -8.58 -7.77 -21.97
C VAL A 45 -8.33 -7.24 -23.39
N GLU A 46 -8.02 -5.94 -23.53
CA GLU A 46 -7.74 -5.30 -24.82
C GLU A 46 -6.54 -5.94 -25.54
N GLU A 47 -5.51 -6.29 -24.76
CA GLU A 47 -4.30 -6.96 -25.29
C GLU A 47 -4.44 -8.47 -25.44
N GLY A 48 -5.63 -9.04 -25.16
CA GLY A 48 -5.89 -10.47 -25.29
C GLY A 48 -5.07 -11.35 -24.34
N VAL A 49 -4.70 -10.81 -23.17
CA VAL A 49 -3.93 -11.55 -22.17
C VAL A 49 -4.83 -12.50 -21.40
N ASP A 50 -4.45 -13.76 -21.32
CA ASP A 50 -5.07 -14.71 -20.40
C ASP A 50 -4.59 -14.45 -18.98
N PHE A 51 -5.49 -14.33 -18.01
CA PHE A 51 -5.15 -14.09 -16.62
C PHE A 51 -5.99 -14.93 -15.66
N LEU A 52 -5.40 -15.30 -14.53
CA LEU A 52 -6.03 -16.10 -13.49
C LEU A 52 -5.94 -15.36 -12.13
N PHE A 53 -7.09 -14.93 -11.61
CA PHE A 53 -7.19 -14.40 -10.25
C PHE A 53 -7.19 -15.53 -9.21
N ASN A 54 -6.87 -15.19 -7.97
CA ASN A 54 -6.87 -16.08 -6.81
C ASN A 54 -6.04 -17.37 -7.04
N SER A 55 -4.97 -17.26 -7.81
CA SER A 55 -4.08 -18.37 -8.15
C SER A 55 -2.67 -18.09 -7.63
N LEU A 56 -2.10 -19.04 -6.90
CA LEU A 56 -0.77 -18.96 -6.34
C LEU A 56 0.17 -19.92 -7.06
N VAL A 57 1.43 -19.54 -7.28
CA VAL A 57 2.45 -20.47 -7.75
C VAL A 57 2.76 -21.47 -6.61
N ALA A 58 2.33 -22.71 -6.79
CA ALA A 58 2.50 -23.77 -5.81
C ALA A 58 3.83 -24.49 -5.97
N SER A 59 4.24 -24.77 -7.21
CA SER A 59 5.52 -25.44 -7.51
C SER A 59 6.12 -25.03 -8.84
N VAL A 60 7.41 -25.28 -8.99
CA VAL A 60 8.21 -25.00 -10.18
C VAL A 60 8.95 -26.26 -10.58
N SER A 61 8.90 -26.65 -11.85
CA SER A 61 9.73 -27.67 -12.44
C SER A 61 10.85 -27.04 -13.27
N ARG A 62 12.03 -27.59 -13.19
CA ARG A 62 13.23 -27.11 -13.92
C ARG A 62 13.80 -28.20 -14.80
N GLU A 63 14.38 -27.78 -15.91
CA GLU A 63 15.25 -28.57 -16.74
C GLU A 63 16.61 -27.85 -16.82
N GLY A 64 17.61 -28.37 -16.11
CA GLY A 64 18.88 -27.67 -15.92
C GLY A 64 18.68 -26.37 -15.17
N ASP A 65 19.08 -25.26 -15.76
CA ASP A 65 18.95 -23.91 -15.20
C ASP A 65 17.71 -23.14 -15.66
N SER A 66 16.83 -23.76 -16.44
CA SER A 66 15.64 -23.16 -16.99
C SER A 66 14.38 -23.67 -16.27
N ILE A 67 13.40 -22.79 -16.06
CA ILE A 67 12.05 -23.18 -15.63
C ILE A 67 11.34 -23.78 -16.85
N SER A 68 10.84 -25.01 -16.72
CA SER A 68 10.07 -25.68 -17.78
C SER A 68 8.55 -25.54 -17.55
N THR A 69 8.11 -25.62 -16.29
CA THR A 69 6.69 -25.59 -15.95
C THR A 69 6.48 -24.96 -14.58
N ILE A 70 5.44 -24.20 -14.43
CA ILE A 70 4.92 -23.82 -13.13
C ILE A 70 3.56 -24.48 -12.87
N THR A 71 3.29 -24.83 -11.62
CA THR A 71 1.96 -25.26 -11.19
C THR A 71 1.35 -24.16 -10.36
N THR A 72 0.17 -23.71 -10.74
CA THR A 72 -0.63 -22.79 -9.93
C THR A 72 -1.73 -23.54 -9.21
N GLU A 73 -2.12 -23.07 -8.04
CA GLU A 73 -3.18 -23.66 -7.22
C GLU A 73 -4.17 -22.57 -6.83
N SER A 74 -5.44 -22.86 -6.99
CA SER A 74 -6.58 -22.07 -6.54
C SER A 74 -7.50 -22.92 -5.68
N THR A 75 -8.67 -22.39 -5.28
CA THR A 75 -9.58 -23.06 -4.35
C THR A 75 -10.09 -24.43 -4.85
N GLY A 76 -10.18 -24.65 -6.15
CA GLY A 76 -10.80 -25.86 -6.72
C GLY A 76 -9.97 -26.59 -7.74
N GLU A 77 -8.80 -26.05 -8.12
CA GLU A 77 -8.02 -26.61 -9.24
C GLU A 77 -6.54 -26.35 -9.13
N LYS A 78 -5.78 -27.16 -9.88
CA LYS A 78 -4.36 -26.97 -10.14
C LYS A 78 -4.16 -26.85 -11.65
N ASN A 79 -3.51 -25.77 -12.06
CA ASN A 79 -3.19 -25.54 -13.46
C ASN A 79 -1.68 -25.70 -13.68
N ARG A 80 -1.30 -26.27 -14.82
CA ARG A 80 0.10 -26.31 -15.28
C ARG A 80 0.25 -25.29 -16.39
N VAL A 81 1.25 -24.42 -16.23
CA VAL A 81 1.58 -23.40 -17.22
C VAL A 81 2.99 -23.69 -17.74
N ASN A 82 3.11 -23.84 -19.06
CA ASN A 82 4.36 -23.97 -19.77
C ASN A 82 4.58 -22.68 -20.58
N ALA A 83 5.77 -22.14 -20.56
CA ALA A 83 6.15 -20.96 -21.31
C ALA A 83 7.65 -21.00 -21.64
N GLU A 84 8.05 -20.24 -22.65
CA GLU A 84 9.46 -20.05 -22.97
C GLU A 84 10.14 -19.08 -22.00
N VAL A 85 9.39 -18.10 -21.47
CA VAL A 85 9.85 -17.08 -20.54
C VAL A 85 8.89 -16.93 -19.36
N PHE A 86 9.44 -16.86 -18.17
CA PHE A 86 8.70 -16.59 -16.95
C PHE A 86 9.17 -15.28 -16.33
N ILE A 87 8.23 -14.38 -16.02
CA ILE A 87 8.50 -13.10 -15.36
C ILE A 87 7.92 -13.17 -13.94
N ASP A 88 8.78 -13.03 -12.93
CA ASP A 88 8.35 -13.01 -11.53
C ASP A 88 8.01 -11.59 -11.08
N SER A 89 6.71 -11.29 -11.00
CA SER A 89 6.16 -10.05 -10.45
C SER A 89 5.39 -10.28 -9.14
N THR A 90 5.73 -11.32 -8.39
CA THR A 90 5.01 -11.72 -7.16
C THR A 90 5.27 -10.80 -5.95
N GLY A 91 6.03 -9.73 -6.11
CA GLY A 91 6.39 -8.79 -5.04
C GLY A 91 7.44 -9.35 -4.09
N GLY A 92 7.29 -10.57 -3.62
CA GLY A 92 8.25 -11.25 -2.73
C GLY A 92 9.23 -12.18 -3.45
N GLY A 93 9.24 -12.24 -4.79
CA GLY A 93 10.11 -13.16 -5.56
C GLY A 93 9.72 -14.63 -5.40
N ASN A 94 8.44 -14.92 -5.14
CA ASN A 94 7.99 -16.28 -4.79
C ASN A 94 8.24 -17.32 -5.87
N LEU A 95 8.15 -16.96 -7.15
CA LEU A 95 8.47 -17.82 -8.26
C LEU A 95 9.99 -18.09 -8.30
N SER A 96 10.79 -17.03 -8.21
CA SER A 96 12.26 -17.11 -8.25
C SER A 96 12.82 -17.96 -7.11
N ILE A 97 12.29 -17.76 -5.89
CA ILE A 97 12.67 -18.55 -4.72
C ILE A 97 12.35 -20.03 -4.92
N ARG A 98 11.16 -20.37 -5.43
CA ARG A 98 10.77 -21.74 -5.73
C ARG A 98 11.59 -22.36 -6.86
N ALA A 99 12.07 -21.55 -7.78
CA ALA A 99 13.01 -21.95 -8.82
C ALA A 99 14.45 -22.16 -8.32
N GLY A 100 14.72 -21.87 -7.05
CA GLY A 100 16.05 -22.06 -6.44
C GLY A 100 17.00 -20.87 -6.60
N ALA A 101 16.49 -19.70 -6.94
CA ALA A 101 17.30 -18.48 -6.98
C ALA A 101 17.82 -18.11 -5.58
N TYR A 102 19.04 -17.61 -5.52
CA TYR A 102 19.59 -17.06 -4.29
C TYR A 102 18.87 -15.77 -3.93
N TYR A 103 18.56 -15.59 -2.65
CA TYR A 103 17.88 -14.38 -2.14
C TYR A 103 18.34 -14.04 -0.73
N ASN A 104 18.17 -12.78 -0.35
CA ASN A 104 18.36 -12.30 1.01
C ASN A 104 17.06 -11.66 1.51
N ILE A 105 16.80 -11.78 2.81
CA ILE A 105 15.71 -11.08 3.51
C ILE A 105 16.35 -10.20 4.57
N GLY A 106 16.35 -8.87 4.31
CA GLY A 106 17.03 -7.93 5.19
C GLY A 106 18.50 -8.30 5.40
N ASP A 107 19.00 -8.07 6.60
CA ASP A 107 20.35 -8.46 7.07
C ASP A 107 20.35 -9.74 7.91
N GLY A 108 19.22 -10.46 7.93
CA GLY A 108 19.01 -11.66 8.75
C GLY A 108 18.31 -11.38 10.09
N SER A 109 17.97 -10.13 10.39
CA SER A 109 17.14 -9.78 11.54
C SER A 109 15.75 -9.29 11.13
N PRO A 110 14.68 -9.57 11.92
CA PRO A 110 13.34 -9.07 11.62
C PRO A 110 13.24 -7.53 11.57
N SER A 111 14.10 -6.84 12.32
CA SER A 111 14.12 -5.37 12.38
C SER A 111 14.74 -4.70 11.16
N SER A 112 15.45 -5.44 10.32
CA SER A 112 16.02 -4.93 9.07
C SER A 112 15.06 -4.99 7.89
N CYS A 113 13.92 -5.66 8.05
CA CYS A 113 12.86 -5.68 7.03
C CYS A 113 11.98 -4.43 7.10
N GLN A 114 11.45 -4.03 5.96
CA GLN A 114 10.40 -3.01 5.96
C GLN A 114 9.21 -3.52 6.78
N PRO A 115 8.64 -2.70 7.67
CA PRO A 115 7.52 -3.11 8.49
C PRO A 115 6.27 -3.39 7.65
N MET A 116 5.50 -4.38 8.04
CA MET A 116 4.17 -4.61 7.49
C MET A 116 3.24 -3.47 7.87
N THR A 117 2.29 -3.16 7.01
CA THR A 117 1.34 -2.04 7.20
C THR A 117 -0.07 -2.47 6.79
N LEU A 118 -1.07 -2.07 7.56
CA LEU A 118 -2.45 -2.02 7.12
C LEU A 118 -2.78 -0.59 6.68
N VAL A 119 -3.03 -0.41 5.39
CA VAL A 119 -3.53 0.86 4.87
C VAL A 119 -5.04 0.92 5.08
N MET A 120 -5.52 2.02 5.64
CA MET A 120 -6.94 2.23 5.91
C MET A 120 -7.53 3.21 4.91
N ARG A 121 -8.69 2.89 4.36
CA ARG A 121 -9.56 3.86 3.69
C ARG A 121 -10.52 4.42 4.73
N ILE A 122 -10.49 5.73 4.92
CA ILE A 122 -11.29 6.45 5.91
C ILE A 122 -12.19 7.43 5.17
N GLY A 123 -13.46 7.45 5.52
CA GLY A 123 -14.44 8.41 5.01
C GLY A 123 -14.97 9.32 6.12
N GLY A 124 -15.64 10.39 5.73
CA GLY A 124 -16.21 11.38 6.66
C GLY A 124 -15.19 12.37 7.22
N VAL A 125 -14.06 12.52 6.51
CA VAL A 125 -13.01 13.47 6.87
C VAL A 125 -13.44 14.89 6.49
N ASN A 126 -13.32 15.82 7.43
CA ASN A 126 -13.58 17.24 7.20
C ASN A 126 -12.30 17.93 6.70
N ARG A 127 -12.18 18.00 5.38
CA ARG A 127 -11.01 18.59 4.70
C ARG A 127 -10.75 20.04 5.12
N GLU A 128 -11.80 20.84 5.26
CA GLU A 128 -11.69 22.27 5.59
C GLU A 128 -11.13 22.45 7.00
N GLU A 129 -11.56 21.63 7.94
CA GLU A 129 -11.07 21.65 9.32
C GLU A 129 -9.59 21.24 9.39
N ILE A 130 -9.19 20.17 8.66
CA ILE A 130 -7.78 19.76 8.56
C ILE A 130 -6.94 20.90 7.99
N VAL A 131 -7.34 21.48 6.86
CA VAL A 131 -6.60 22.58 6.21
C VAL A 131 -6.47 23.79 7.14
N SER A 132 -7.55 24.14 7.84
CA SER A 132 -7.55 25.22 8.82
C SER A 132 -6.57 24.93 9.97
N TYR A 133 -6.57 23.70 10.48
CA TYR A 133 -5.65 23.27 11.53
C TYR A 133 -4.19 23.32 11.08
N VAL A 134 -3.88 22.79 9.88
CA VAL A 134 -2.52 22.82 9.29
C VAL A 134 -2.01 24.25 9.16
N ASN A 135 -2.85 25.16 8.65
CA ASN A 135 -2.46 26.57 8.48
C ASN A 135 -2.18 27.28 9.81
N GLY A 136 -2.90 26.93 10.87
CA GLY A 136 -2.68 27.48 12.22
C GLY A 136 -1.53 26.84 13.00
N ASN A 137 -1.07 25.65 12.61
CA ASN A 137 -0.11 24.84 13.39
C ASN A 137 0.98 24.22 12.49
N ARG A 138 1.60 25.03 11.65
CA ARG A 138 2.55 24.54 10.63
C ARG A 138 3.72 23.71 11.19
N ASP A 139 4.17 24.01 12.40
CA ASP A 139 5.26 23.28 13.07
C ASP A 139 4.87 21.85 13.50
N ASP A 140 3.57 21.54 13.49
CA ASP A 140 3.02 20.19 13.77
C ASP A 140 3.02 19.26 12.54
N PHE A 141 3.61 19.71 11.42
CA PHE A 141 3.58 19.03 10.12
C PHE A 141 4.91 19.06 9.40
N VAL A 142 5.12 18.09 8.50
CA VAL A 142 6.16 18.16 7.48
C VAL A 142 5.68 19.10 6.39
N ILE A 143 6.20 20.31 6.38
CA ILE A 143 5.87 21.35 5.41
C ILE A 143 7.13 21.70 4.60
N ASN A 144 6.99 21.74 3.29
CA ASN A 144 8.04 22.15 2.36
C ASN A 144 7.48 23.08 1.27
N GLU A 145 8.30 23.46 0.31
CA GLU A 145 7.92 24.37 -0.79
C GLU A 145 6.88 23.76 -1.75
N HIS A 146 6.76 22.42 -1.79
CA HIS A 146 5.79 21.70 -2.63
C HIS A 146 4.50 21.37 -1.89
N THR A 147 4.39 21.73 -0.59
CA THR A 147 3.20 21.47 0.20
C THR A 147 2.06 22.37 -0.27
N ASP A 148 1.26 21.81 -1.16
CA ASP A 148 0.05 22.44 -1.69
C ASP A 148 -1.18 21.74 -1.09
N LEU A 149 -1.89 22.47 -0.20
CA LEU A 149 -3.10 21.97 0.43
C LEU A 149 -4.31 21.91 -0.51
N SER A 150 -4.15 22.21 -1.79
CA SER A 150 -5.16 21.92 -2.84
C SER A 150 -5.35 20.42 -3.01
N TYR A 151 -4.28 19.63 -2.79
CA TYR A 151 -4.31 18.19 -2.61
C TYR A 151 -3.90 17.84 -1.18
N LEU A 152 -4.74 17.06 -0.48
CA LEU A 152 -4.50 16.72 0.91
C LEU A 152 -3.56 15.51 1.03
N GLY A 153 -2.26 15.76 1.00
CA GLY A 153 -1.21 14.79 1.34
C GLY A 153 -0.48 15.27 2.58
N ILE A 154 -0.60 14.57 3.70
CA ILE A 154 -0.18 15.03 5.01
C ILE A 154 0.73 14.04 5.70
N ALA A 155 1.84 14.56 6.25
CA ALA A 155 2.64 13.91 7.28
C ALA A 155 2.74 14.89 8.47
N GLY A 156 2.12 14.57 9.59
CA GLY A 156 2.07 15.50 10.72
C GLY A 156 1.19 15.04 11.86
N PHE A 157 0.62 16.02 12.57
CA PHE A 157 -0.07 15.84 13.84
C PHE A 157 0.86 15.28 14.92
N PHE A 158 2.12 15.74 14.94
CA PHE A 158 3.14 15.28 15.88
C PHE A 158 2.71 15.45 17.34
N SER A 159 2.06 16.56 17.65
CA SER A 159 1.64 16.91 19.00
C SER A 159 0.59 15.96 19.60
N PHE A 160 -0.14 15.23 18.75
CA PHE A 160 -1.16 14.28 19.18
C PHE A 160 -0.62 12.86 19.37
N MET A 161 0.48 12.52 18.71
CA MET A 161 0.96 11.14 18.65
C MET A 161 1.45 10.59 20.00
N ASN A 162 1.79 11.45 20.96
CA ASN A 162 2.12 11.03 22.33
C ASN A 162 0.92 10.46 23.09
N ARG A 163 -0.31 10.74 22.64
CA ARG A 163 -1.55 10.21 23.23
C ARG A 163 -1.94 8.84 22.70
N ILE A 164 -1.25 8.33 21.68
CA ILE A 164 -1.59 7.03 21.06
C ILE A 164 -1.52 5.89 22.06
N ASP A 165 -0.68 6.02 23.09
CA ASP A 165 -0.50 5.01 24.14
C ASP A 165 -1.73 4.84 25.03
N ASP A 166 -2.55 5.90 25.19
CA ASP A 166 -3.79 5.88 25.97
C ASP A 166 -4.89 5.01 25.32
N TYR A 167 -4.69 4.64 24.05
CA TYR A 167 -5.63 3.86 23.23
C TYR A 167 -5.23 2.39 23.08
N GLU A 168 -4.22 1.92 23.82
CA GLU A 168 -3.70 0.54 23.77
C GLU A 168 -3.33 0.09 22.34
N ILE A 169 -2.81 1.00 21.51
CA ILE A 169 -2.36 0.73 20.15
C ILE A 169 -0.96 0.17 20.18
N SER A 170 -0.71 -0.94 19.48
CA SER A 170 0.57 -1.67 19.60
C SER A 170 1.69 -1.09 18.75
N PHE A 171 1.39 -0.33 17.68
CA PHE A 171 2.42 0.30 16.87
C PHE A 171 2.83 1.67 17.41
N LYS A 172 4.09 2.04 17.17
CA LYS A 172 4.61 3.36 17.52
C LYS A 172 4.88 4.17 16.25
N ARG A 173 4.37 5.40 16.23
CA ARG A 173 4.57 6.37 15.15
C ARG A 173 4.65 7.76 15.76
N ASP A 174 5.45 8.61 15.14
CA ASP A 174 5.61 10.02 15.51
C ASP A 174 4.64 10.94 14.76
N ARG A 175 3.94 10.42 13.74
CA ARG A 175 3.08 11.19 12.86
C ARG A 175 1.96 10.38 12.22
N LEU A 176 0.90 11.04 11.81
CA LEU A 176 -0.03 10.53 10.82
C LEU A 176 0.55 10.71 9.42
N LEU A 177 0.27 9.76 8.53
CA LEU A 177 0.59 9.82 7.11
C LEU A 177 -0.64 9.39 6.32
N PHE A 178 -1.19 10.31 5.54
CA PHE A 178 -2.36 10.03 4.71
C PHE A 178 -2.41 10.88 3.45
N PHE A 179 -3.20 10.42 2.49
CA PHE A 179 -3.43 11.04 1.19
C PHE A 179 -4.90 11.00 0.83
N GLU A 180 -5.42 12.10 0.30
CA GLU A 180 -6.78 12.17 -0.24
C GLU A 180 -6.93 11.25 -1.45
N ILE A 181 -8.13 10.64 -1.59
CA ILE A 181 -8.45 9.83 -2.77
C ILE A 181 -8.97 10.78 -3.85
N PRO A 182 -8.37 10.83 -5.04
CA PRO A 182 -8.81 11.69 -6.12
C PRO A 182 -10.30 11.55 -6.42
N TYR A 183 -10.98 12.68 -6.57
CA TYR A 183 -12.42 12.78 -6.86
C TYR A 183 -13.36 12.16 -5.79
N HIS A 184 -12.84 11.86 -4.59
CA HIS A 184 -13.63 11.38 -3.45
C HIS A 184 -13.46 12.33 -2.24
N PRO A 185 -14.14 13.48 -2.22
CA PRO A 185 -13.98 14.44 -1.14
C PRO A 185 -14.33 13.81 0.22
N GLY A 186 -13.51 14.10 1.22
CA GLY A 186 -13.68 13.54 2.56
C GLY A 186 -13.27 12.06 2.70
N GLN A 187 -12.56 11.51 1.73
CA GLN A 187 -12.00 10.16 1.81
C GLN A 187 -10.47 10.21 1.67
N ILE A 188 -9.80 9.47 2.55
CA ILE A 188 -8.34 9.39 2.57
C ILE A 188 -7.86 7.93 2.63
N PHE A 189 -6.64 7.70 2.16
CA PHE A 189 -5.83 6.54 2.52
C PHE A 189 -4.84 6.92 3.60
N MET A 190 -4.91 6.23 4.73
CA MET A 190 -4.00 6.41 5.84
C MET A 190 -2.97 5.27 5.87
N ASN A 191 -1.68 5.64 5.77
CA ASN A 191 -0.53 4.74 5.82
C ASN A 191 0.30 5.01 7.08
N THR A 192 -0.26 4.75 8.25
CA THR A 192 0.35 5.09 9.55
C THR A 192 0.80 3.86 10.33
N THR A 193 0.09 2.74 10.25
CA THR A 193 0.41 1.53 11.02
C THR A 193 1.79 0.95 10.68
N ARG A 194 2.43 0.28 11.66
CA ARG A 194 3.77 -0.33 11.48
C ARG A 194 3.89 -1.57 12.34
N TYR A 195 4.13 -2.72 11.71
CA TYR A 195 4.29 -4.02 12.38
C TYR A 195 5.63 -4.64 11.92
N PRO A 196 6.70 -4.50 12.71
CA PRO A 196 7.99 -5.13 12.40
C PRO A 196 7.87 -6.65 12.36
N GLY A 197 8.60 -7.29 11.46
CA GLY A 197 8.64 -8.74 11.32
C GLY A 197 8.88 -9.18 9.89
N TYR A 198 8.95 -10.50 9.70
CA TYR A 198 9.10 -11.10 8.38
C TYR A 198 7.72 -11.35 7.73
N ALA A 199 7.50 -10.81 6.54
CA ALA A 199 6.28 -11.06 5.76
C ALA A 199 6.34 -12.36 4.91
N ASN A 200 7.22 -13.30 5.24
CA ASN A 200 7.51 -14.48 4.42
C ASN A 200 6.87 -15.78 4.94
N THR A 201 6.25 -15.75 6.11
CA THR A 201 5.56 -16.92 6.67
C THR A 201 4.10 -16.60 6.99
N SER A 202 3.22 -17.60 6.83
CA SER A 202 1.81 -17.48 7.19
C SER A 202 1.61 -17.14 8.67
N LYS A 203 2.48 -17.63 9.54
CA LYS A 203 2.43 -17.36 11.00
C LYS A 203 2.67 -15.88 11.30
N GLU A 204 3.74 -15.29 10.75
CA GLU A 204 4.07 -13.88 10.96
C GLU A 204 3.03 -12.94 10.30
N LEU A 205 2.59 -13.27 9.10
CA LEU A 205 1.50 -12.53 8.44
C LEU A 205 0.20 -12.59 9.23
N THR A 206 -0.18 -13.76 9.74
CA THR A 206 -1.38 -13.92 10.58
C THR A 206 -1.29 -13.10 11.85
N LYS A 207 -0.12 -13.13 12.52
CA LYS A 207 0.14 -12.32 13.71
C LYS A 207 -0.01 -10.81 13.42
N ALA A 208 0.67 -10.31 12.40
CA ALA A 208 0.62 -8.90 12.02
C ALA A 208 -0.82 -8.47 11.62
N GLN A 209 -1.51 -9.29 10.84
CA GLN A 209 -2.88 -9.03 10.42
C GLN A 209 -3.87 -9.05 11.60
N SER A 210 -3.72 -9.98 12.53
CA SER A 210 -4.57 -10.06 13.72
C SER A 210 -4.41 -8.84 14.62
N ILE A 211 -3.17 -8.48 14.94
CA ILE A 211 -2.87 -7.30 15.74
C ILE A 211 -3.34 -6.04 15.00
N GLY A 212 -3.01 -5.93 13.72
CA GLY A 212 -3.35 -4.77 12.91
C GLY A 212 -4.86 -4.51 12.82
N ASN A 213 -5.68 -5.54 12.68
CA ASN A 213 -7.13 -5.38 12.65
C ASN A 213 -7.70 -4.91 14.01
N ILE A 214 -7.12 -5.33 15.13
CA ILE A 214 -7.48 -4.81 16.46
C ILE A 214 -7.06 -3.34 16.58
N ASP A 215 -5.83 -3.03 16.22
CA ASP A 215 -5.29 -1.67 16.30
C ASP A 215 -6.05 -0.68 15.44
N VAL A 216 -6.53 -1.07 14.26
CA VAL A 216 -7.31 -0.20 13.37
C VAL A 216 -8.55 0.36 14.08
N TRP A 217 -9.29 -0.44 14.84
CA TRP A 217 -10.46 0.02 15.59
C TRP A 217 -10.08 0.96 16.74
N ARG A 218 -9.01 0.67 17.46
CA ARG A 218 -8.46 1.52 18.51
C ARG A 218 -7.97 2.85 17.93
N PHE A 219 -7.30 2.76 16.80
CA PHE A 219 -6.79 3.92 16.09
C PHE A 219 -7.91 4.81 15.51
N MET A 220 -8.99 4.23 15.01
CA MET A 220 -10.18 5.00 14.63
C MET A 220 -10.81 5.75 15.81
N ASN A 221 -10.79 5.17 17.02
CA ASN A 221 -11.24 5.87 18.21
C ASN A 221 -10.32 7.03 18.60
N PHE A 222 -9.00 6.84 18.48
CA PHE A 222 -8.01 7.89 18.66
C PHE A 222 -8.25 9.04 17.66
N LEU A 223 -8.35 8.72 16.36
CA LEU A 223 -8.57 9.75 15.33
C LEU A 223 -9.82 10.58 15.60
N LYS A 224 -10.95 9.93 15.87
CA LYS A 224 -12.24 10.61 16.14
C LYS A 224 -12.23 11.50 17.38
N LYS A 225 -11.42 11.20 18.38
CA LYS A 225 -11.42 11.94 19.65
C LYS A 225 -10.35 13.03 19.70
N GLU A 226 -9.20 12.77 19.06
CA GLU A 226 -8.02 13.60 19.24
C GLU A 226 -7.72 14.48 18.01
N ILE A 227 -8.04 14.04 16.81
CA ILE A 227 -7.59 14.68 15.58
C ILE A 227 -8.69 15.61 15.04
N PRO A 228 -8.38 16.90 14.79
CA PRO A 228 -9.30 17.82 14.10
C PRO A 228 -9.63 17.34 12.69
N GLY A 229 -10.92 17.35 12.32
CA GLY A 229 -11.38 16.98 10.98
C GLY A 229 -11.50 15.50 10.76
#